data_e87fe0098f31b39e6245773ce5571496
#
_entry.id   e87fe0098f31b39e6245773ce5571496
#
_cell.length_a   1.000
_cell.length_b   1.000
_cell.length_c   1.000
_cell.angle_alpha   90.00
_cell.angle_beta   90.00
_cell.angle_gamma   90.00
#
_symmetry.space_group_name_H-M   'P 1'
#
loop_
_entity.id
_entity.type
_entity.pdbx_description
1 polymer ?
#
loop_
_entity_poly.entity_id
_entity_poly.type
_entity_poly.pdbx_seq_one_letter_code
_entity_poly.pdbx_strand_id
1 'polypeptide(L)'
;MESNRVLLVVDGVRMNNAIYRKGHLQNSITVSPTQLERTEIVFGPSSVIYGSDALGGVIHYYTKKPKTAEEETIKSGFLSRFGTVNQEVTTSISTELSFKKWASYSSISYSSFGDLQMGKKRSHGFLDWGLVPNYSKNVGTNYYANQTINSDPTIQRNTGYNQTDVLQKFYLPLSKKTDLNVNLQYSSSSNIPRFDKLSELKSGMLKFAEWYYGPQKRFLAATQLSINPEKKWLEKGTFTIAYQNIKESRVQRKFGSLEKLFRNEEVDVYSVNGDFTVPLTKDKNRDLSYGFEVAYNDVTSVSEGKIINVINNNVVGYSGDFKVQSRFPDGGSSYLSTAVYVDYRQDLNKKSTLNTGIRLTDTRLEAKWVDQTFLTLPQDQINIKNSALTLTFGYVYKPTKNWQINSVISSGFRSPNLDDVGKVREK
;
A
#
# COMPACT_ATOMS: atom_id res chain seq x y z
N MET A 1 -1.56 14.84 8.69
CA MET A 1 -0.96 13.49 8.90
C MET A 1 -0.19 13.14 7.66
N GLU A 2 1.05 12.68 7.76
CA GLU A 2 1.87 12.36 6.60
C GLU A 2 1.64 10.90 6.22
N SER A 3 1.45 10.62 4.93
CA SER A 3 1.07 9.28 4.46
C SER A 3 2.12 8.19 4.74
N ASN A 4 3.41 8.54 4.80
CA ASN A 4 4.47 7.62 5.16
C ASN A 4 4.60 7.34 6.66
N ARG A 5 3.68 7.87 7.47
CA ARG A 5 3.55 7.61 8.91
C ARG A 5 2.27 6.82 9.25
N VAL A 6 1.54 6.40 8.23
CA VAL A 6 0.37 5.52 8.35
C VAL A 6 0.73 4.18 7.75
N LEU A 7 0.71 3.15 8.57
CA LEU A 7 0.95 1.78 8.14
C LEU A 7 -0.30 1.20 7.49
N LEU A 8 -0.14 0.56 6.34
CA LEU A 8 -1.20 -0.21 5.68
C LEU A 8 -0.97 -1.70 5.93
N VAL A 9 -2.02 -2.40 6.31
CA VAL A 9 -2.02 -3.85 6.59
C VAL A 9 -3.17 -4.50 5.85
N VAL A 10 -2.97 -5.65 5.24
CA VAL A 10 -4.03 -6.45 4.60
C VAL A 10 -4.02 -7.85 5.22
N ASP A 11 -5.13 -8.23 5.87
CA ASP A 11 -5.29 -9.54 6.54
C ASP A 11 -4.10 -9.92 7.44
N GLY A 12 -3.55 -8.96 8.20
CA GLY A 12 -2.40 -9.16 9.08
C GLY A 12 -1.02 -9.07 8.41
N VAL A 13 -0.96 -8.89 7.09
CA VAL A 13 0.29 -8.73 6.35
C VAL A 13 0.55 -7.24 6.10
N ARG A 14 1.71 -6.74 6.51
CA ARG A 14 2.13 -5.36 6.24
C ARG A 14 2.31 -5.14 4.75
N MET A 15 1.78 -4.04 4.24
CA MET A 15 2.07 -3.62 2.89
C MET A 15 3.46 -2.97 2.83
N ASN A 16 4.14 -3.16 1.69
CA ASN A 16 5.47 -2.61 1.47
C ASN A 16 5.50 -1.08 1.65
N ASN A 17 6.51 -0.59 2.37
CA ASN A 17 6.82 0.83 2.51
C ASN A 17 8.28 1.18 2.13
N ALA A 18 9.04 0.24 1.57
CA ALA A 18 10.47 0.42 1.32
C ALA A 18 10.78 1.54 0.31
N ILE A 19 9.90 1.74 -0.69
CA ILE A 19 10.10 2.69 -1.80
C ILE A 19 9.13 3.87 -1.79
N TYR A 20 8.27 4.02 -0.78
CA TYR A 20 7.26 5.06 -0.72
C TYR A 20 7.68 6.24 0.15
N ARG A 21 7.37 7.44 -0.31
CA ARG A 21 7.73 8.70 0.32
C ARG A 21 6.52 9.39 0.95
N LYS A 22 6.78 10.46 1.68
CA LYS A 22 5.78 11.42 2.17
C LYS A 22 4.81 11.84 1.05
N GLY A 23 3.52 11.78 1.32
CA GLY A 23 2.47 12.22 0.40
C GLY A 23 2.04 11.17 -0.66
N HIS A 24 2.55 9.94 -0.63
CA HIS A 24 2.21 8.90 -1.60
C HIS A 24 1.65 7.65 -0.90
N LEU A 25 0.35 7.42 -1.06
CA LEU A 25 -0.35 6.20 -0.63
C LEU A 25 -0.59 5.25 -1.82
N GLN A 26 0.42 5.04 -2.65
CA GLN A 26 0.30 4.22 -3.86
C GLN A 26 -0.14 2.79 -3.56
N ASN A 27 0.28 2.24 -2.42
CA ASN A 27 -0.11 0.90 -2.00
C ASN A 27 -1.63 0.73 -1.87
N SER A 28 -2.36 1.74 -1.41
CA SER A 28 -3.81 1.63 -1.17
C SER A 28 -4.61 1.40 -2.45
N ILE A 29 -4.13 1.85 -3.60
CA ILE A 29 -4.80 1.66 -4.89
C ILE A 29 -4.90 0.18 -5.28
N THR A 30 -4.01 -0.67 -4.76
CA THR A 30 -3.98 -2.11 -5.05
C THR A 30 -4.91 -2.94 -4.15
N VAL A 31 -5.78 -2.30 -3.37
CA VAL A 31 -6.77 -2.95 -2.50
C VAL A 31 -8.17 -2.59 -2.98
N SER A 32 -8.87 -3.56 -3.57
CA SER A 32 -10.22 -3.33 -4.10
C SER A 32 -11.26 -3.21 -2.97
N PRO A 33 -12.03 -2.13 -2.90
CA PRO A 33 -13.10 -1.99 -1.91
C PRO A 33 -14.18 -3.07 -2.01
N THR A 34 -14.41 -3.65 -3.20
CA THR A 34 -15.44 -4.69 -3.41
C THR A 34 -15.10 -6.01 -2.75
N GLN A 35 -13.80 -6.23 -2.46
CA GLN A 35 -13.26 -7.45 -1.84
C GLN A 35 -13.14 -7.34 -0.32
N LEU A 36 -13.37 -6.15 0.25
CA LEU A 36 -13.26 -5.93 1.69
C LEU A 36 -14.53 -6.40 2.42
N GLU A 37 -14.32 -7.00 3.58
CA GLU A 37 -15.32 -7.23 4.60
C GLU A 37 -15.47 -5.99 5.49
N ARG A 38 -14.32 -5.41 5.91
CA ARG A 38 -14.25 -4.19 6.71
C ARG A 38 -12.87 -3.55 6.62
N THR A 39 -12.82 -2.29 7.04
CA THR A 39 -11.57 -1.54 7.25
C THR A 39 -11.55 -1.02 8.68
N GLU A 40 -10.46 -1.25 9.38
CA GLU A 40 -10.23 -0.73 10.72
C GLU A 40 -9.17 0.37 10.66
N ILE A 41 -9.44 1.51 11.30
CA ILE A 41 -8.52 2.63 11.37
C ILE A 41 -8.14 2.83 12.83
N VAL A 42 -6.86 2.62 13.14
CA VAL A 42 -6.30 2.87 14.46
C VAL A 42 -5.58 4.21 14.41
N PHE A 43 -6.06 5.17 15.19
CA PHE A 43 -5.48 6.52 15.26
C PHE A 43 -4.37 6.59 16.31
N GLY A 44 -3.38 7.42 16.03
CA GLY A 44 -2.28 7.68 16.93
C GLY A 44 -1.17 6.63 16.86
N PRO A 45 -0.15 6.75 17.73
CA PRO A 45 1.01 5.87 17.70
C PRO A 45 0.61 4.43 18.12
N SER A 46 0.74 3.51 17.18
CA SER A 46 0.49 2.08 17.39
C SER A 46 1.77 1.25 17.19
N SER A 47 2.93 1.90 17.38
CA SER A 47 4.24 1.33 17.08
C SER A 47 4.59 0.11 17.93
N VAL A 48 3.97 -0.07 19.09
CA VAL A 48 4.21 -1.27 19.91
C VAL A 48 3.66 -2.51 19.24
N ILE A 49 2.43 -2.47 18.75
CA ILE A 49 1.82 -3.64 18.09
C ILE A 49 2.31 -3.75 16.64
N TYR A 50 2.32 -2.62 15.90
CA TYR A 50 2.55 -2.61 14.46
C TYR A 50 3.95 -2.17 14.02
N GLY A 51 4.81 -1.67 14.93
CA GLY A 51 6.20 -1.33 14.65
C GLY A 51 6.41 -0.01 13.93
N SER A 52 7.53 0.07 13.17
CA SER A 52 7.89 1.23 12.36
C SER A 52 6.76 1.63 11.41
N ASP A 53 6.67 2.93 11.11
CA ASP A 53 5.70 3.55 10.20
C ASP A 53 4.27 3.72 10.76
N ALA A 54 3.94 3.10 11.91
CA ALA A 54 2.66 3.27 12.59
C ALA A 54 2.63 4.47 13.55
N LEU A 55 3.34 5.57 13.22
CA LEU A 55 3.39 6.80 14.03
C LEU A 55 2.09 7.60 14.00
N GLY A 56 1.46 7.68 12.83
CA GLY A 56 0.21 8.42 12.62
C GLY A 56 -1.02 7.54 12.80
N GLY A 57 -0.85 6.24 12.70
CA GLY A 57 -1.92 5.25 12.78
C GLY A 57 -1.71 4.07 11.87
N VAL A 58 -2.72 3.20 11.84
CA VAL A 58 -2.76 2.00 11.01
C VAL A 58 -4.08 1.94 10.28
N ILE A 59 -4.07 1.59 9.01
CA ILE A 59 -5.25 1.21 8.25
C ILE A 59 -5.14 -0.29 7.98
N HIS A 60 -6.03 -1.06 8.59
CA HIS A 60 -6.07 -2.50 8.42
C HIS A 60 -7.26 -2.90 7.55
N TYR A 61 -6.99 -3.42 6.38
CA TYR A 61 -7.95 -3.95 5.44
C TYR A 61 -8.18 -5.44 5.72
N TYR A 62 -9.42 -5.81 5.98
CA TYR A 62 -9.83 -7.21 6.12
C TYR A 62 -10.63 -7.59 4.89
N THR A 63 -10.10 -8.52 4.10
CA THR A 63 -10.80 -9.03 2.92
C THR A 63 -11.78 -10.13 3.32
N LYS A 64 -12.82 -10.34 2.52
CA LYS A 64 -13.86 -11.33 2.77
C LYS A 64 -13.26 -12.71 3.03
N LYS A 65 -13.75 -13.39 4.08
CA LYS A 65 -13.27 -14.70 4.51
C LYS A 65 -14.38 -15.73 4.31
N PRO A 66 -14.15 -16.84 3.55
CA PRO A 66 -15.13 -17.90 3.41
C PRO A 66 -15.35 -18.64 4.72
N LYS A 67 -16.54 -19.23 4.89
CA LYS A 67 -16.92 -20.01 6.07
C LYS A 67 -17.40 -21.40 5.64
N THR A 68 -17.02 -22.43 6.40
CA THR A 68 -17.57 -23.78 6.20
C THR A 68 -19.05 -23.86 6.60
N ALA A 69 -19.78 -24.79 6.02
CA ALA A 69 -21.18 -25.07 6.32
C ALA A 69 -21.40 -26.59 6.45
N GLU A 70 -22.36 -27.00 7.26
CA GLU A 70 -22.74 -28.42 7.38
C GLU A 70 -23.35 -28.97 6.09
N GLU A 71 -24.17 -28.16 5.43
CA GLU A 71 -24.72 -28.43 4.11
C GLU A 71 -23.94 -27.67 3.04
N GLU A 72 -23.69 -28.27 1.91
CA GLU A 72 -22.99 -27.64 0.81
C GLU A 72 -23.78 -26.44 0.29
N THR A 73 -23.12 -25.28 0.26
CA THR A 73 -23.74 -24.05 -0.24
C THR A 73 -22.84 -23.36 -1.24
N ILE A 74 -23.48 -22.78 -2.27
CA ILE A 74 -22.85 -21.92 -3.26
C ILE A 74 -23.55 -20.57 -3.21
N LYS A 75 -22.78 -19.50 -2.92
CA LYS A 75 -23.30 -18.13 -2.95
C LYS A 75 -22.54 -17.33 -3.98
N SER A 76 -23.23 -16.78 -4.95
CA SER A 76 -22.66 -15.90 -5.95
C SER A 76 -23.16 -14.48 -5.77
N GLY A 77 -22.28 -13.51 -5.96
CA GLY A 77 -22.57 -12.09 -5.88
C GLY A 77 -22.15 -11.36 -7.15
N PHE A 78 -22.99 -10.44 -7.57
CA PHE A 78 -22.72 -9.51 -8.66
C PHE A 78 -22.91 -8.08 -8.13
N LEU A 79 -21.95 -7.19 -8.42
CA LEU A 79 -22.04 -5.78 -8.11
C LEU A 79 -21.67 -4.97 -9.36
N SER A 80 -22.50 -4.00 -9.70
CA SER A 80 -22.16 -2.97 -10.68
C SER A 80 -22.42 -1.61 -10.06
N ARG A 81 -21.43 -0.70 -10.18
CA ARG A 81 -21.49 0.65 -9.63
C ARG A 81 -21.11 1.65 -10.71
N PHE A 82 -21.85 2.76 -10.76
CA PHE A 82 -21.52 3.91 -11.58
C PHE A 82 -21.32 5.14 -10.70
N GLY A 83 -20.22 5.86 -10.93
CA GLY A 83 -19.88 7.11 -10.23
C GLY A 83 -19.89 8.29 -11.22
N THR A 84 -20.70 9.32 -10.96
CA THR A 84 -20.82 10.48 -11.88
C THR A 84 -19.64 11.44 -11.84
N VAL A 85 -18.89 11.47 -10.72
CA VAL A 85 -17.79 12.44 -10.49
C VAL A 85 -16.65 12.24 -11.49
N ASN A 86 -16.26 11.00 -11.73
CA ASN A 86 -15.16 10.60 -12.60
C ASN A 86 -15.59 9.52 -13.60
N GLN A 87 -16.90 9.41 -13.87
CA GLN A 87 -17.45 8.40 -14.78
C GLN A 87 -16.96 6.98 -14.45
N GLU A 88 -16.80 6.68 -13.17
CA GLU A 88 -16.36 5.36 -12.72
C GLU A 88 -17.40 4.29 -13.04
N VAL A 89 -16.97 3.21 -13.67
CA VAL A 89 -17.75 1.97 -13.81
C VAL A 89 -16.96 0.86 -13.14
N THR A 90 -17.52 0.30 -12.07
CA THR A 90 -16.92 -0.85 -11.36
C THR A 90 -17.89 -2.03 -11.43
N THR A 91 -17.40 -3.16 -11.92
CA THR A 91 -18.12 -4.43 -11.93
C THR A 91 -17.35 -5.48 -11.16
N SER A 92 -18.01 -6.22 -10.30
CA SER A 92 -17.40 -7.28 -9.49
C SER A 92 -18.29 -8.52 -9.47
N ILE A 93 -17.66 -9.68 -9.63
CA ILE A 93 -18.29 -11.00 -9.51
C ILE A 93 -17.58 -11.73 -8.39
N SER A 94 -18.34 -12.40 -7.54
CA SER A 94 -17.77 -13.21 -6.47
C SER A 94 -18.55 -14.51 -6.29
N THR A 95 -17.87 -15.57 -5.83
CA THR A 95 -18.45 -16.85 -5.50
C THR A 95 -17.84 -17.36 -4.19
N GLU A 96 -18.70 -17.74 -3.25
CA GLU A 96 -18.35 -18.44 -2.03
C GLU A 96 -18.86 -19.88 -2.12
N LEU A 97 -17.95 -20.83 -1.98
CA LEU A 97 -18.21 -22.25 -1.87
C LEU A 97 -18.01 -22.66 -0.41
N SER A 98 -19.05 -23.22 0.20
CA SER A 98 -19.00 -23.65 1.61
C SER A 98 -19.32 -25.14 1.70
N PHE A 99 -18.34 -25.89 2.21
CA PHE A 99 -18.46 -27.33 2.48
C PHE A 99 -18.12 -27.57 3.95
N LYS A 100 -18.39 -28.76 4.45
CA LYS A 100 -18.12 -29.14 5.85
C LYS A 100 -16.63 -29.08 6.22
N LYS A 101 -15.75 -29.47 5.30
CA LYS A 101 -14.29 -29.61 5.55
C LYS A 101 -13.45 -28.46 4.98
N TRP A 102 -14.01 -27.63 4.12
CA TRP A 102 -13.31 -26.49 3.53
C TRP A 102 -14.30 -25.47 2.98
N ALA A 103 -13.81 -24.26 2.78
CA ALA A 103 -14.56 -23.22 2.09
C ALA A 103 -13.63 -22.41 1.20
N SER A 104 -14.19 -21.80 0.15
CA SER A 104 -13.45 -20.98 -0.80
C SER A 104 -14.22 -19.71 -1.10
N TYR A 105 -13.50 -18.61 -1.24
CA TYR A 105 -14.03 -17.35 -1.74
C TYR A 105 -13.20 -16.87 -2.92
N SER A 106 -13.84 -16.69 -4.07
CA SER A 106 -13.25 -16.19 -5.30
C SER A 106 -13.92 -14.88 -5.69
N SER A 107 -13.16 -13.88 -6.08
CA SER A 107 -13.70 -12.61 -6.57
C SER A 107 -12.80 -12.02 -7.63
N ILE A 108 -13.42 -11.48 -8.67
CA ILE A 108 -12.78 -10.64 -9.68
C ILE A 108 -13.54 -9.34 -9.79
N SER A 109 -12.84 -8.21 -9.84
CA SER A 109 -13.42 -6.92 -10.12
C SER A 109 -12.64 -6.18 -11.20
N TYR A 110 -13.37 -5.43 -12.00
CA TYR A 110 -12.83 -4.54 -13.00
C TYR A 110 -13.42 -3.15 -12.77
N SER A 111 -12.55 -2.15 -12.70
CA SER A 111 -12.92 -0.75 -12.53
C SER A 111 -12.34 0.07 -13.68
N SER A 112 -13.16 0.89 -14.28
CA SER A 112 -12.77 1.90 -15.25
C SER A 112 -13.05 3.27 -14.66
N PHE A 113 -12.02 4.09 -14.55
CA PHE A 113 -12.11 5.45 -14.03
C PHE A 113 -11.91 6.42 -15.19
N GLY A 114 -12.86 7.31 -15.40
CA GLY A 114 -12.73 8.40 -16.35
C GLY A 114 -11.88 9.55 -15.81
N ASP A 115 -11.88 10.64 -16.52
CA ASP A 115 -11.11 11.82 -16.16
C ASP A 115 -11.59 12.44 -14.84
N LEU A 116 -10.67 12.92 -14.04
CA LEU A 116 -10.99 13.62 -12.79
C LEU A 116 -11.74 14.92 -13.09
N GLN A 117 -12.83 15.14 -12.38
CA GLN A 117 -13.63 16.35 -12.49
C GLN A 117 -13.72 17.04 -11.14
N MET A 118 -13.44 18.35 -11.14
CA MET A 118 -13.54 19.14 -9.92
C MET A 118 -14.93 19.75 -9.75
N GLY A 119 -15.32 20.01 -8.49
CA GLY A 119 -16.55 20.72 -8.20
C GLY A 119 -16.56 22.15 -8.77
N LYS A 120 -17.75 22.64 -9.17
CA LYS A 120 -17.90 24.00 -9.74
C LYS A 120 -18.01 25.10 -8.69
N LYS A 121 -18.41 24.76 -7.45
CA LYS A 121 -18.53 25.73 -6.37
C LYS A 121 -17.16 26.06 -5.76
N ARG A 122 -16.86 27.34 -5.59
CA ARG A 122 -15.61 27.90 -5.05
C ARG A 122 -15.88 28.64 -3.75
N SER A 123 -16.46 27.95 -2.75
CA SER A 123 -16.81 28.56 -1.46
C SER A 123 -15.60 29.11 -0.68
N HIS A 124 -14.40 28.66 -1.02
CA HIS A 124 -13.15 29.17 -0.46
C HIS A 124 -12.67 30.50 -1.09
N GLY A 125 -13.37 31.04 -2.14
CA GLY A 125 -13.08 32.33 -2.76
C GLY A 125 -11.98 32.34 -3.84
N PHE A 126 -11.22 31.26 -4.04
CA PHE A 126 -10.19 31.16 -5.07
C PHE A 126 -10.80 30.61 -6.37
N LEU A 127 -11.21 31.50 -7.28
CA LEU A 127 -11.99 31.11 -8.46
C LEU A 127 -11.22 30.20 -9.42
N ASP A 128 -9.93 30.42 -9.58
CA ASP A 128 -9.08 29.68 -10.51
C ASP A 128 -8.43 28.42 -9.90
N TRP A 129 -8.68 28.17 -8.62
CA TRP A 129 -8.08 27.03 -7.94
C TRP A 129 -8.49 25.71 -8.58
N GLY A 130 -7.47 24.93 -8.99
CA GLY A 130 -7.63 23.60 -9.58
C GLY A 130 -8.12 23.60 -11.02
N LEU A 131 -8.33 24.76 -11.67
CA LEU A 131 -8.62 24.81 -13.10
C LEU A 131 -7.41 24.36 -13.92
N VAL A 132 -7.68 23.62 -14.99
CA VAL A 132 -6.66 23.08 -15.92
C VAL A 132 -6.96 23.63 -17.32
N PRO A 133 -6.47 24.86 -17.66
CA PRO A 133 -6.80 25.51 -18.93
C PRO A 133 -6.15 24.85 -20.14
N ASN A 134 -5.07 24.10 -19.94
CA ASN A 134 -4.35 23.39 -20.99
C ASN A 134 -4.08 21.95 -20.57
N TYR A 135 -4.01 21.04 -21.54
CA TYR A 135 -3.68 19.64 -21.31
C TYR A 135 -2.85 19.05 -22.44
N SER A 136 -2.26 17.88 -22.21
CA SER A 136 -1.54 17.12 -23.23
C SER A 136 -2.44 16.08 -23.88
N LYS A 137 -2.45 16.04 -25.21
CA LYS A 137 -3.08 14.98 -26.00
C LYS A 137 -2.17 13.78 -26.29
N ASN A 138 -0.97 13.75 -25.71
CA ASN A 138 0.00 12.66 -25.89
C ASN A 138 -0.43 11.44 -25.07
N VAL A 139 -1.33 10.64 -25.62
CA VAL A 139 -1.87 9.42 -25.01
C VAL A 139 -1.75 8.27 -25.98
N GLY A 140 -1.29 7.10 -25.51
CA GLY A 140 -1.04 5.94 -26.38
C GLY A 140 0.09 6.23 -27.35
N THR A 141 -0.19 6.10 -28.65
CA THR A 141 0.76 6.40 -29.74
C THR A 141 0.67 7.83 -30.26
N ASN A 142 -0.29 8.62 -29.80
CA ASN A 142 -0.48 9.98 -30.30
C ASN A 142 0.69 10.88 -29.90
N TYR A 143 1.19 11.68 -30.86
CA TYR A 143 2.20 12.69 -30.64
C TYR A 143 1.69 14.07 -30.98
N TYR A 144 1.76 14.98 -30.05
CA TYR A 144 1.48 16.41 -30.23
C TYR A 144 2.66 17.21 -29.67
N ALA A 145 3.20 18.10 -30.53
CA ALA A 145 4.35 18.93 -30.15
C ALA A 145 3.99 20.01 -29.12
N ASN A 146 2.73 20.44 -29.09
CA ASN A 146 2.24 21.52 -28.25
C ASN A 146 1.08 21.08 -27.35
N GLN A 147 0.89 21.82 -26.27
CA GLN A 147 -0.28 21.70 -25.40
C GLN A 147 -1.57 22.04 -26.11
N THR A 148 -2.69 21.55 -25.67
CA THR A 148 -4.02 21.81 -26.21
C THR A 148 -4.84 22.61 -25.21
N ILE A 149 -5.61 23.58 -25.69
CA ILE A 149 -6.56 24.34 -24.86
C ILE A 149 -7.66 23.37 -24.38
N ASN A 150 -7.97 23.43 -23.09
CA ASN A 150 -9.03 22.64 -22.49
C ASN A 150 -10.35 23.40 -22.55
N SER A 151 -11.31 22.89 -23.32
CA SER A 151 -12.64 23.50 -23.46
C SER A 151 -13.45 23.50 -22.17
N ASP A 152 -13.16 22.60 -21.24
CA ASP A 152 -13.72 22.60 -19.89
C ASP A 152 -12.57 22.47 -18.86
N PRO A 153 -12.04 23.60 -18.34
CA PRO A 153 -10.94 23.58 -17.38
C PRO A 153 -11.25 22.89 -16.05
N THR A 154 -12.50 22.56 -15.78
CA THR A 154 -12.89 21.80 -14.57
C THR A 154 -12.60 20.30 -14.69
N ILE A 155 -12.32 19.81 -15.89
CA ILE A 155 -11.98 18.42 -16.18
C ILE A 155 -10.47 18.30 -16.39
N GLN A 156 -9.86 17.40 -15.67
CA GLN A 156 -8.45 17.07 -15.80
C GLN A 156 -8.29 15.98 -16.87
N ARG A 157 -8.20 16.41 -18.13
CA ARG A 157 -8.16 15.53 -19.29
C ARG A 157 -7.03 14.53 -19.25
N ASN A 158 -7.31 13.31 -19.72
CA ASN A 158 -6.38 12.19 -19.82
C ASN A 158 -5.82 11.74 -18.46
N THR A 159 -6.66 11.71 -17.43
CA THR A 159 -6.32 11.21 -16.09
C THR A 159 -7.00 9.89 -15.75
N GLY A 160 -7.89 9.41 -16.63
CA GLY A 160 -8.56 8.12 -16.45
C GLY A 160 -7.59 6.93 -16.53
N TYR A 161 -7.98 5.82 -15.88
CA TYR A 161 -7.25 4.55 -15.89
C TYR A 161 -8.18 3.39 -15.59
N ASN A 162 -7.71 2.17 -15.81
CA ASN A 162 -8.44 0.94 -15.52
C ASN A 162 -7.70 0.10 -14.48
N GLN A 163 -8.44 -0.73 -13.74
CA GLN A 163 -7.87 -1.64 -12.75
C GLN A 163 -8.62 -2.97 -12.71
N THR A 164 -7.86 -4.04 -12.58
CA THR A 164 -8.38 -5.41 -12.36
C THR A 164 -7.84 -5.93 -11.05
N ASP A 165 -8.72 -6.47 -10.21
CA ASP A 165 -8.38 -7.04 -8.92
C ASP A 165 -8.96 -8.45 -8.80
N VAL A 166 -8.13 -9.40 -8.35
CA VAL A 166 -8.51 -10.80 -8.13
C VAL A 166 -8.20 -11.17 -6.68
N LEU A 167 -9.14 -11.83 -6.03
CA LEU A 167 -8.98 -12.41 -4.70
C LEU A 167 -9.42 -13.86 -4.72
N GLN A 168 -8.56 -14.74 -4.22
CA GLN A 168 -8.85 -16.14 -3.96
C GLN A 168 -8.47 -16.48 -2.52
N LYS A 169 -9.43 -17.00 -1.76
CA LYS A 169 -9.17 -17.51 -0.41
C LYS A 169 -9.65 -18.94 -0.24
N PHE A 170 -8.90 -19.69 0.56
CA PHE A 170 -9.29 -21.00 1.03
C PHE A 170 -9.26 -21.01 2.55
N TYR A 171 -10.27 -21.61 3.14
CA TYR A 171 -10.39 -21.84 4.56
C TYR A 171 -10.52 -23.34 4.83
N LEU A 172 -9.62 -23.89 5.64
CA LEU A 172 -9.55 -25.30 5.99
C LEU A 172 -9.53 -25.44 7.51
N PRO A 173 -10.62 -25.86 8.15
CA PRO A 173 -10.59 -26.27 9.56
C PRO A 173 -9.86 -27.61 9.68
N LEU A 174 -8.61 -27.59 10.16
CA LEU A 174 -7.80 -28.78 10.36
C LEU A 174 -8.25 -29.59 11.59
N SER A 175 -8.80 -28.88 12.58
CA SER A 175 -9.40 -29.45 13.77
C SER A 175 -10.40 -28.45 14.37
N LYS A 176 -11.06 -28.84 15.51
CA LYS A 176 -11.92 -27.91 16.27
C LYS A 176 -11.17 -26.69 16.81
N LYS A 177 -9.83 -26.75 16.90
CA LYS A 177 -8.97 -25.72 17.51
C LYS A 177 -7.90 -25.19 16.56
N THR A 178 -7.89 -25.60 15.32
CA THR A 178 -6.85 -25.24 14.36
C THR A 178 -7.47 -25.04 12.98
N ASP A 179 -7.22 -23.91 12.37
CA ASP A 179 -7.62 -23.61 11.00
C ASP A 179 -6.47 -23.03 10.17
N LEU A 180 -6.53 -23.28 8.88
CA LEU A 180 -5.61 -22.77 7.89
C LEU A 180 -6.37 -21.88 6.91
N ASN A 181 -5.83 -20.69 6.69
CA ASN A 181 -6.29 -19.76 5.65
C ASN A 181 -5.19 -19.57 4.62
N VAL A 182 -5.51 -19.73 3.36
CA VAL A 182 -4.66 -19.35 2.23
C VAL A 182 -5.30 -18.16 1.54
N ASN A 183 -4.52 -17.14 1.26
CA ASN A 183 -4.97 -15.88 0.69
C ASN A 183 -4.08 -15.51 -0.49
N LEU A 184 -4.66 -15.45 -1.68
CA LEU A 184 -4.00 -15.05 -2.91
C LEU A 184 -4.69 -13.81 -3.45
N GLN A 185 -3.93 -12.75 -3.71
CA GLN A 185 -4.43 -11.50 -4.25
C GLN A 185 -3.57 -11.06 -5.42
N TYR A 186 -4.22 -10.56 -6.45
CA TYR A 186 -3.57 -9.90 -7.57
C TYR A 186 -4.30 -8.62 -7.94
N SER A 187 -3.57 -7.54 -8.10
CA SER A 187 -4.07 -6.25 -8.57
C SER A 187 -3.17 -5.75 -9.70
N SER A 188 -3.77 -5.23 -10.76
CA SER A 188 -3.06 -4.62 -11.87
C SER A 188 -3.87 -3.46 -12.43
N SER A 189 -3.24 -2.30 -12.59
CA SER A 189 -3.83 -1.16 -13.28
C SER A 189 -3.32 -1.04 -14.72
N SER A 190 -3.99 -0.21 -15.53
CA SER A 190 -3.37 0.42 -16.71
C SER A 190 -2.37 1.49 -16.26
N ASN A 191 -1.80 2.24 -17.21
CA ASN A 191 -1.04 3.44 -16.87
C ASN A 191 -1.92 4.42 -16.09
N ILE A 192 -1.35 5.00 -15.01
CA ILE A 192 -2.05 5.97 -14.16
C ILE A 192 -1.42 7.34 -14.38
N PRO A 193 -2.07 8.23 -15.14
CA PRO A 193 -1.54 9.55 -15.42
C PRO A 193 -1.36 10.37 -14.13
N ARG A 194 -0.23 11.05 -14.03
CA ARG A 194 0.08 11.85 -12.87
C ARG A 194 -0.33 13.29 -13.07
N PHE A 195 -1.52 13.60 -12.64
CA PHE A 195 -2.17 14.88 -12.82
C PHE A 195 -1.34 16.09 -12.36
N ASP A 196 -0.75 16.05 -11.16
CA ASP A 196 0.06 17.15 -10.60
C ASP A 196 1.28 17.49 -11.46
N LYS A 197 1.80 16.52 -12.23
CA LYS A 197 2.89 16.72 -13.16
C LYS A 197 2.42 17.14 -14.55
N LEU A 198 1.29 16.60 -15.00
CA LEU A 198 0.70 16.97 -16.29
C LEU A 198 0.14 18.41 -16.29
N SER A 199 -0.13 18.99 -15.12
CA SER A 199 -0.53 20.40 -14.95
C SER A 199 0.63 21.33 -14.57
N GLU A 200 1.87 20.83 -14.40
CA GLU A 200 3.04 21.64 -14.04
C GLU A 200 3.44 22.54 -15.20
N LEU A 201 3.53 23.85 -14.92
CA LEU A 201 3.93 24.85 -15.90
C LEU A 201 5.43 25.16 -15.80
N LYS A 202 6.04 25.40 -16.97
CA LYS A 202 7.36 26.00 -17.14
C LYS A 202 7.26 27.12 -18.14
N SER A 203 7.55 28.37 -17.74
CA SER A 203 7.44 29.56 -18.60
C SER A 203 6.06 29.71 -19.26
N GLY A 204 4.97 29.45 -18.52
CA GLY A 204 3.59 29.60 -19.01
C GLY A 204 3.06 28.42 -19.85
N MET A 205 3.88 27.44 -20.17
CA MET A 205 3.49 26.25 -20.94
C MET A 205 3.60 24.98 -20.07
N LEU A 206 2.86 23.96 -20.44
CA LEU A 206 2.97 22.65 -19.78
C LEU A 206 4.38 22.08 -19.96
N LYS A 207 4.96 21.63 -18.85
CA LYS A 207 6.32 21.07 -18.83
C LYS A 207 6.39 19.66 -19.43
N PHE A 208 5.40 18.82 -19.12
CA PHE A 208 5.39 17.42 -19.50
C PHE A 208 4.32 17.12 -20.56
N ALA A 209 4.75 16.48 -21.64
CA ALA A 209 3.87 15.91 -22.65
C ALA A 209 3.29 14.58 -22.17
N GLU A 210 4.09 13.81 -21.43
CA GLU A 210 3.69 12.54 -20.81
C GLU A 210 4.27 12.46 -19.40
N TRP A 211 3.44 12.10 -18.45
CA TRP A 211 3.88 11.71 -17.12
C TRP A 211 2.86 10.76 -16.49
N TYR A 212 3.23 9.53 -16.29
CA TYR A 212 2.36 8.52 -15.69
C TYR A 212 3.16 7.51 -14.87
N TYR A 213 2.50 6.91 -13.91
CA TYR A 213 2.93 5.63 -13.37
C TYR A 213 2.53 4.57 -14.37
N GLY A 214 3.43 3.66 -14.72
CA GLY A 214 3.09 2.47 -15.50
C GLY A 214 2.19 1.55 -14.68
N PRO A 215 1.77 0.39 -15.20
CA PRO A 215 0.87 -0.48 -14.48
C PRO A 215 1.35 -0.74 -13.06
N GLN A 216 0.53 -0.35 -12.08
CA GLN A 216 0.76 -0.71 -10.69
C GLN A 216 0.33 -2.15 -10.51
N LYS A 217 1.26 -3.03 -10.18
CA LYS A 217 0.99 -4.46 -9.99
C LYS A 217 1.34 -4.88 -8.58
N ARG A 218 0.47 -5.64 -7.95
CA ARG A 218 0.74 -6.30 -6.67
C ARG A 218 0.22 -7.73 -6.71
N PHE A 219 1.10 -8.67 -6.37
CA PHE A 219 0.75 -10.03 -6.03
C PHE A 219 0.97 -10.22 -4.54
N LEU A 220 0.05 -10.89 -3.86
CA LEU A 220 0.19 -11.32 -2.47
C LEU A 220 -0.21 -12.79 -2.38
N ALA A 221 0.66 -13.61 -1.80
CA ALA A 221 0.36 -14.95 -1.35
C ALA A 221 0.65 -15.02 0.16
N ALA A 222 -0.36 -15.38 0.95
CA ALA A 222 -0.22 -15.53 2.39
C ALA A 222 -0.89 -16.80 2.89
N THR A 223 -0.25 -17.45 3.84
CA THR A 223 -0.79 -18.60 4.56
C THR A 223 -0.80 -18.27 6.05
N GLN A 224 -1.96 -18.44 6.68
CA GLN A 224 -2.18 -18.11 8.07
C GLN A 224 -2.72 -19.35 8.80
N LEU A 225 -1.96 -19.84 9.78
CA LEU A 225 -2.36 -20.89 10.68
C LEU A 225 -2.87 -20.29 11.99
N SER A 226 -4.14 -20.52 12.31
CA SER A 226 -4.74 -20.11 13.58
C SER A 226 -4.86 -21.32 14.50
N ILE A 227 -4.48 -21.16 15.75
CA ILE A 227 -4.55 -22.19 16.78
C ILE A 227 -5.24 -21.64 18.03
N ASN A 228 -6.21 -22.40 18.57
CA ASN A 228 -6.98 -22.03 19.75
C ASN A 228 -6.95 -23.20 20.77
N PRO A 229 -5.79 -23.54 21.35
CA PRO A 229 -5.64 -24.70 22.22
C PRO A 229 -6.32 -24.52 23.58
N GLU A 230 -6.67 -23.27 23.99
CA GLU A 230 -7.31 -22.91 25.27
C GLU A 230 -6.52 -23.44 26.46
N LYS A 231 -5.20 -23.37 26.37
CA LYS A 231 -4.29 -23.78 27.45
C LYS A 231 -3.83 -22.56 28.26
N LYS A 232 -3.38 -22.79 29.50
CA LYS A 232 -2.88 -21.71 30.36
C LYS A 232 -1.74 -20.89 29.76
N TRP A 233 -0.93 -21.48 28.90
CA TRP A 233 0.22 -20.82 28.25
C TRP A 233 -0.08 -20.28 26.86
N LEU A 234 -1.23 -20.66 26.27
CA LEU A 234 -1.66 -20.19 24.98
C LEU A 234 -3.17 -20.37 24.83
N GLU A 235 -3.92 -19.28 24.75
CA GLU A 235 -5.36 -19.32 24.46
C GLU A 235 -5.58 -19.38 22.96
N LYS A 236 -4.96 -18.46 22.24
CA LYS A 236 -5.00 -18.39 20.76
C LYS A 236 -3.67 -17.91 20.23
N GLY A 237 -3.36 -18.35 19.03
CA GLY A 237 -2.20 -17.88 18.28
C GLY A 237 -2.49 -17.85 16.81
N THR A 238 -1.79 -17.00 16.11
CA THR A 238 -1.83 -16.88 14.64
C THR A 238 -0.41 -16.83 14.15
N PHE A 239 -0.07 -17.69 13.21
CA PHE A 239 1.23 -17.70 12.54
C PHE A 239 1.00 -17.42 11.05
N THR A 240 1.66 -16.42 10.50
CA THR A 240 1.47 -15.97 9.13
C THR A 240 2.80 -16.00 8.38
N ILE A 241 2.79 -16.59 7.18
CA ILE A 241 3.88 -16.49 6.21
C ILE A 241 3.31 -15.81 4.98
N ALA A 242 4.01 -14.82 4.45
CA ALA A 242 3.56 -14.13 3.25
C ALA A 242 4.70 -13.75 2.31
N TYR A 243 4.37 -13.75 1.02
CA TYR A 243 5.18 -13.22 -0.07
C TYR A 243 4.38 -12.16 -0.82
N GLN A 244 5.03 -11.04 -1.16
CA GLN A 244 4.45 -10.02 -2.02
C GLN A 244 5.46 -9.66 -3.12
N ASN A 245 4.96 -9.46 -4.34
CA ASN A 245 5.71 -8.84 -5.43
C ASN A 245 4.97 -7.57 -5.86
N ILE A 246 5.68 -6.46 -5.87
CA ILE A 246 5.15 -5.13 -6.23
C ILE A 246 5.99 -4.59 -7.39
N LYS A 247 5.32 -4.17 -8.47
CA LYS A 247 5.95 -3.52 -9.61
C LYS A 247 5.30 -2.17 -9.84
N GLU A 248 6.15 -1.15 -9.97
CA GLU A 248 5.73 0.18 -10.37
C GLU A 248 6.74 0.77 -11.36
N SER A 249 6.28 1.71 -12.17
CA SER A 249 7.19 2.47 -13.02
C SER A 249 6.81 3.95 -13.07
N ARG A 250 7.77 4.78 -13.45
CA ARG A 250 7.58 6.20 -13.74
C ARG A 250 8.05 6.47 -15.13
N VAL A 251 7.12 6.92 -15.97
CA VAL A 251 7.39 7.24 -17.37
C VAL A 251 7.14 8.72 -17.58
N GLN A 252 8.10 9.41 -18.18
CA GLN A 252 7.97 10.84 -18.44
C GLN A 252 8.62 11.27 -19.76
N ARG A 253 8.02 12.28 -20.40
CA ARG A 253 8.55 12.98 -21.54
C ARG A 253 8.16 14.45 -21.47
N LYS A 254 9.10 15.35 -21.67
CA LYS A 254 8.84 16.80 -21.73
C LYS A 254 8.26 17.21 -23.09
N PHE A 255 7.49 18.29 -23.13
CA PHE A 255 7.15 18.94 -24.39
C PHE A 255 8.43 19.42 -25.10
N GLY A 256 8.41 19.33 -26.43
CA GLY A 256 9.59 19.67 -27.27
C GLY A 256 10.73 18.66 -27.25
N SER A 257 10.58 17.52 -26.53
CA SER A 257 11.59 16.46 -26.47
C SER A 257 11.04 15.15 -27.05
N LEU A 258 11.89 14.43 -27.78
CA LEU A 258 11.66 13.04 -28.21
C LEU A 258 12.18 12.04 -27.17
N GLU A 259 12.89 12.49 -26.15
CA GLU A 259 13.45 11.66 -25.10
C GLU A 259 12.36 11.24 -24.10
N LYS A 260 12.12 9.93 -23.99
CA LYS A 260 11.19 9.31 -23.07
C LYS A 260 11.95 8.49 -22.03
N LEU A 261 11.74 8.80 -20.77
CA LEU A 261 12.44 8.20 -19.65
C LEU A 261 11.54 7.19 -18.96
N PHE A 262 12.10 6.02 -18.65
CA PHE A 262 11.45 4.94 -17.91
C PHE A 262 12.26 4.64 -16.65
N ARG A 263 11.60 4.56 -15.51
CA ARG A 263 12.17 4.11 -14.24
C ARG A 263 11.24 3.05 -13.67
N ASN A 264 11.77 1.85 -13.54
CA ASN A 264 11.03 0.67 -13.13
C ASN A 264 11.57 0.19 -11.78
N GLU A 265 10.68 0.02 -10.83
CA GLU A 265 10.97 -0.50 -9.52
C GLU A 265 10.20 -1.81 -9.30
N GLU A 266 10.90 -2.82 -8.78
CA GLU A 266 10.34 -4.08 -8.35
C GLU A 266 10.72 -4.34 -6.90
N VAL A 267 9.76 -4.78 -6.10
CA VAL A 267 9.99 -5.11 -4.69
C VAL A 267 9.42 -6.48 -4.39
N ASP A 268 10.28 -7.38 -3.94
CA ASP A 268 9.92 -8.67 -3.39
C ASP A 268 9.94 -8.59 -1.86
N VAL A 269 8.83 -8.94 -1.23
CA VAL A 269 8.68 -8.91 0.23
C VAL A 269 8.39 -10.30 0.76
N TYR A 270 9.25 -10.78 1.63
CA TYR A 270 9.08 -12.03 2.38
C TYR A 270 8.82 -11.68 3.84
N SER A 271 7.74 -12.18 4.41
CA SER A 271 7.42 -11.91 5.80
C SER A 271 6.93 -13.12 6.57
N VAL A 272 7.27 -13.14 7.85
CA VAL A 272 6.80 -14.12 8.82
C VAL A 272 6.44 -13.37 10.09
N ASN A 273 5.24 -13.59 10.61
CA ASN A 273 4.84 -13.05 11.90
C ASN A 273 4.04 -14.07 12.71
N GLY A 274 4.17 -13.95 14.02
CA GLY A 274 3.41 -14.75 14.99
C GLY A 274 2.83 -13.84 16.06
N ASP A 275 1.52 -13.99 16.32
CA ASP A 275 0.75 -13.22 17.28
C ASP A 275 0.04 -14.18 18.23
N PHE A 276 0.30 -14.07 19.53
CA PHE A 276 -0.16 -15.00 20.54
C PHE A 276 -0.82 -14.25 21.69
N THR A 277 -1.86 -14.85 22.26
CA THR A 277 -2.54 -14.30 23.45
C THR A 277 -2.71 -15.38 24.49
N VAL A 278 -2.45 -15.03 25.74
CA VAL A 278 -2.63 -15.89 26.91
C VAL A 278 -3.41 -15.15 27.99
N PRO A 279 -4.51 -15.70 28.52
CA PRO A 279 -5.15 -15.16 29.69
C PRO A 279 -4.31 -15.48 30.94
N LEU A 280 -4.04 -14.48 31.76
CA LEU A 280 -3.29 -14.64 33.02
C LEU A 280 -4.19 -15.03 34.19
N THR A 281 -5.50 -14.86 34.03
CA THR A 281 -6.52 -15.17 35.05
C THR A 281 -7.67 -15.97 34.45
N LYS A 282 -8.36 -16.75 35.30
CA LYS A 282 -9.50 -17.57 34.84
C LYS A 282 -10.69 -16.75 34.35
N ASP A 283 -10.92 -15.59 34.92
CA ASP A 283 -11.96 -14.62 34.56
C ASP A 283 -11.58 -13.73 33.36
N LYS A 284 -10.37 -13.97 32.79
CA LYS A 284 -9.84 -13.25 31.61
C LYS A 284 -9.83 -11.72 31.76
N ASN A 285 -9.73 -11.23 33.00
CA ASN A 285 -9.59 -9.80 33.27
C ASN A 285 -8.14 -9.31 33.12
N ARG A 286 -7.20 -10.23 32.83
CA ARG A 286 -5.79 -9.97 32.54
C ARG A 286 -5.35 -10.82 31.37
N ASP A 287 -4.88 -10.17 30.32
CA ASP A 287 -4.40 -10.83 29.12
C ASP A 287 -2.98 -10.36 28.80
N LEU A 288 -2.16 -11.27 28.31
CA LEU A 288 -0.86 -10.99 27.76
C LEU A 288 -0.88 -11.37 26.27
N SER A 289 -0.60 -10.40 25.41
CA SER A 289 -0.34 -10.65 24.00
C SER A 289 1.14 -10.50 23.71
N TYR A 290 1.71 -11.40 22.93
CA TYR A 290 3.12 -11.34 22.56
C TYR A 290 3.30 -11.85 21.15
N GLY A 291 4.36 -11.43 20.50
CA GLY A 291 4.59 -11.83 19.13
C GLY A 291 5.95 -11.45 18.60
N PHE A 292 6.16 -11.85 17.34
CA PHE A 292 7.35 -11.52 16.59
C PHE A 292 6.99 -11.21 15.13
N GLU A 293 7.87 -10.48 14.48
CA GLU A 293 7.76 -10.13 13.08
C GLU A 293 9.14 -10.14 12.42
N VAL A 294 9.22 -10.70 11.22
CA VAL A 294 10.37 -10.60 10.32
C VAL A 294 9.85 -10.22 8.95
N ALA A 295 10.38 -9.16 8.37
CA ALA A 295 10.04 -8.73 7.02
C ALA A 295 11.33 -8.35 6.26
N TYR A 296 11.57 -9.01 5.14
CA TYR A 296 12.69 -8.76 4.24
C TYR A 296 12.14 -8.23 2.92
N ASN A 297 12.66 -7.09 2.48
CA ASN A 297 12.32 -6.48 1.19
C ASN A 297 13.58 -6.49 0.32
N ASP A 298 13.47 -7.01 -0.88
CA ASP A 298 14.47 -6.90 -1.94
C ASP A 298 13.98 -5.91 -2.98
N VAL A 299 14.79 -4.91 -3.32
CA VAL A 299 14.41 -3.81 -4.20
C VAL A 299 15.35 -3.73 -5.39
N THR A 300 14.77 -3.88 -6.57
CA THR A 300 15.45 -3.67 -7.85
C THR A 300 14.96 -2.38 -8.49
N SER A 301 15.88 -1.54 -8.97
CA SER A 301 15.57 -0.29 -9.68
C SER A 301 16.36 -0.23 -10.98
N VAL A 302 15.64 -0.15 -12.09
CA VAL A 302 16.21 -0.10 -13.44
C VAL A 302 15.65 1.10 -14.18
N SER A 303 16.51 1.80 -14.91
CA SER A 303 16.09 2.93 -15.75
C SER A 303 16.62 2.81 -17.16
N GLU A 304 15.85 3.29 -18.11
CA GLU A 304 16.22 3.39 -19.52
C GLU A 304 15.65 4.67 -20.14
N GLY A 305 16.39 5.22 -21.07
CA GLY A 305 15.95 6.33 -21.92
C GLY A 305 15.77 5.86 -23.33
N LYS A 306 14.67 6.25 -23.97
CA LYS A 306 14.35 5.90 -25.37
C LYS A 306 14.07 7.16 -26.15
N ILE A 307 14.59 7.27 -27.37
CA ILE A 307 14.25 8.33 -28.32
C ILE A 307 13.07 7.84 -29.14
N ILE A 308 11.89 8.47 -29.00
CA ILE A 308 10.70 8.08 -29.75
C ILE A 308 10.88 8.43 -31.24
N ASN A 309 10.43 7.52 -32.11
CA ASN A 309 10.32 7.75 -33.54
C ASN A 309 8.88 8.16 -33.89
N VAL A 310 8.72 9.32 -34.53
CA VAL A 310 7.40 9.91 -34.82
C VAL A 310 7.20 10.03 -36.34
N ILE A 311 6.12 9.43 -36.84
CA ILE A 311 5.68 9.54 -38.23
C ILE A 311 4.20 9.93 -38.22
N ASN A 312 3.86 11.00 -38.95
CA ASN A 312 2.48 11.49 -39.09
C ASN A 312 1.75 11.67 -37.75
N ASN A 313 2.40 12.31 -36.76
CA ASN A 313 1.91 12.53 -35.41
C ASN A 313 1.62 11.25 -34.62
N ASN A 314 2.24 10.13 -35.00
CA ASN A 314 2.17 8.88 -34.26
C ASN A 314 3.56 8.40 -33.86
N VAL A 315 3.71 7.94 -32.65
CA VAL A 315 4.90 7.22 -32.15
C VAL A 315 4.85 5.81 -32.74
N VAL A 316 5.76 5.52 -33.66
CA VAL A 316 5.82 4.24 -34.36
C VAL A 316 6.88 3.30 -33.80
N GLY A 317 7.65 3.74 -32.80
CA GLY A 317 8.70 2.97 -32.15
C GLY A 317 9.77 3.86 -31.53
N TYR A 318 10.96 3.35 -31.42
CA TYR A 318 12.13 4.03 -30.88
C TYR A 318 13.26 4.02 -31.92
N SER A 319 13.97 5.15 -32.01
CA SER A 319 15.10 5.33 -32.94
C SER A 319 16.46 5.24 -32.25
N GLY A 320 16.49 5.20 -30.93
CA GLY A 320 17.74 5.09 -30.16
C GLY A 320 17.47 5.02 -28.65
N ASP A 321 18.54 4.69 -27.94
CA ASP A 321 18.56 4.59 -26.50
C ASP A 321 19.55 5.60 -25.92
N PHE A 322 19.30 6.05 -24.67
CA PHE A 322 20.23 6.88 -23.92
C PHE A 322 20.21 6.49 -22.44
N LYS A 323 21.30 6.76 -21.74
CA LYS A 323 21.39 6.46 -20.31
C LYS A 323 20.54 7.40 -19.48
N VAL A 324 19.91 6.86 -18.45
CA VAL A 324 19.12 7.60 -17.46
C VAL A 324 19.50 7.13 -16.06
N GLN A 325 19.65 8.07 -15.14
CA GLN A 325 19.88 7.74 -13.73
C GLN A 325 18.69 6.94 -13.15
N SER A 326 18.98 5.82 -12.53
CA SER A 326 18.01 5.06 -11.76
C SER A 326 17.47 5.87 -10.59
N ARG A 327 16.23 5.58 -10.17
CA ARG A 327 15.63 6.29 -9.04
C ARG A 327 16.25 5.87 -7.71
N PHE A 328 16.50 4.60 -7.57
CA PHE A 328 17.16 3.98 -6.42
C PHE A 328 18.47 3.33 -6.87
N PRO A 329 19.28 2.84 -5.93
CA PRO A 329 20.54 2.18 -6.25
C PRO A 329 20.37 1.01 -7.23
N ASP A 330 21.07 1.07 -8.35
CA ASP A 330 20.98 0.13 -9.46
C ASP A 330 21.75 -1.18 -9.21
N GLY A 331 22.63 -1.23 -8.22
CA GLY A 331 23.29 -2.44 -7.73
C GLY A 331 22.46 -3.27 -6.75
N GLY A 332 21.16 -2.91 -6.57
CA GLY A 332 20.24 -3.56 -5.66
C GLY A 332 20.19 -2.93 -4.28
N SER A 333 19.08 -3.14 -3.60
CA SER A 333 18.86 -2.65 -2.23
C SER A 333 18.03 -3.63 -1.43
N SER A 334 18.30 -3.75 -0.15
CA SER A 334 17.49 -4.57 0.76
C SER A 334 17.08 -3.82 2.03
N TYR A 335 15.94 -4.19 2.58
CA TYR A 335 15.45 -3.69 3.86
C TYR A 335 14.91 -4.84 4.70
N LEU A 336 15.62 -5.17 5.78
CA LEU A 336 15.21 -6.16 6.77
C LEU A 336 14.67 -5.45 8.02
N SER A 337 13.52 -5.90 8.51
CA SER A 337 12.97 -5.51 9.81
C SER A 337 12.68 -6.76 10.62
N THR A 338 13.16 -6.80 11.86
CA THR A 338 12.88 -7.86 12.83
C THR A 338 12.35 -7.25 14.11
N ALA A 339 11.37 -7.88 14.73
CA ALA A 339 10.81 -7.35 15.97
C ALA A 339 10.26 -8.45 16.88
N VAL A 340 10.25 -8.14 18.17
CA VAL A 340 9.50 -8.87 19.20
C VAL A 340 8.73 -7.89 20.06
N TYR A 341 7.55 -8.27 20.52
CA TYR A 341 6.73 -7.40 21.35
C TYR A 341 5.94 -8.17 22.41
N VAL A 342 5.58 -7.45 23.46
CA VAL A 342 4.67 -7.90 24.51
C VAL A 342 3.73 -6.77 24.84
N ASP A 343 2.45 -7.08 24.96
CA ASP A 343 1.37 -6.17 25.33
C ASP A 343 0.55 -6.80 26.47
N TYR A 344 0.34 -6.05 27.54
CA TYR A 344 -0.41 -6.47 28.73
C TYR A 344 -1.65 -5.62 28.86
N ARG A 345 -2.79 -6.28 29.00
CA ARG A 345 -4.09 -5.67 29.26
C ARG A 345 -4.64 -6.17 30.59
N GLN A 346 -5.17 -5.25 31.40
CA GLN A 346 -5.84 -5.56 32.66
C GLN A 346 -7.12 -4.73 32.82
N ASP A 347 -8.25 -5.39 33.05
CA ASP A 347 -9.45 -4.77 33.55
C ASP A 347 -9.31 -4.59 35.08
N LEU A 348 -8.98 -3.37 35.52
CA LEU A 348 -8.78 -3.04 36.93
C LEU A 348 -10.09 -3.18 37.72
N ASN A 349 -11.19 -2.81 37.07
CA ASN A 349 -12.56 -2.94 37.54
C ASN A 349 -13.53 -2.81 36.36
N LYS A 350 -14.87 -2.86 36.62
CA LYS A 350 -15.90 -2.76 35.59
C LYS A 350 -15.88 -1.44 34.78
N LYS A 351 -15.15 -0.41 35.24
CA LYS A 351 -15.09 0.91 34.63
C LYS A 351 -13.70 1.27 34.12
N SER A 352 -12.68 0.52 34.45
CA SER A 352 -11.30 0.92 34.17
C SER A 352 -10.49 -0.23 33.60
N THR A 353 -9.82 0.04 32.47
CA THR A 353 -8.91 -0.90 31.80
C THR A 353 -7.55 -0.23 31.62
N LEU A 354 -6.50 -0.94 31.97
CA LEU A 354 -5.11 -0.58 31.72
C LEU A 354 -4.60 -1.41 30.54
N ASN A 355 -3.84 -0.75 29.66
CA ASN A 355 -3.07 -1.43 28.62
C ASN A 355 -1.63 -0.89 28.60
N THR A 356 -0.63 -1.76 28.53
CA THR A 356 0.77 -1.36 28.46
C THR A 356 1.55 -2.35 27.61
N GLY A 357 2.45 -1.85 26.80
CA GLY A 357 3.21 -2.69 25.87
C GLY A 357 4.61 -2.21 25.63
N ILE A 358 5.46 -3.13 25.20
CA ILE A 358 6.86 -2.93 24.84
C ILE A 358 7.17 -3.67 23.54
N ARG A 359 7.92 -3.03 22.65
CA ARG A 359 8.44 -3.65 21.42
C ARG A 359 9.89 -3.27 21.22
N LEU A 360 10.69 -4.27 20.89
CA LEU A 360 12.03 -4.10 20.37
C LEU A 360 12.02 -4.37 18.87
N THR A 361 12.57 -3.46 18.09
CA THR A 361 12.67 -3.59 16.63
C THR A 361 14.10 -3.31 16.20
N ASP A 362 14.65 -4.16 15.35
CA ASP A 362 15.93 -3.96 14.64
C ASP A 362 15.64 -3.84 13.15
N THR A 363 16.30 -2.88 12.48
CA THR A 363 16.18 -2.66 11.05
C THR A 363 17.55 -2.54 10.40
N ARG A 364 17.69 -3.11 9.21
CA ARG A 364 18.90 -3.01 8.38
C ARG A 364 18.50 -2.61 6.96
N LEU A 365 19.15 -1.57 6.45
CA LEU A 365 19.00 -1.11 5.08
C LEU A 365 20.37 -1.18 4.42
N GLU A 366 20.45 -1.89 3.30
CA GLU A 366 21.64 -2.01 2.47
C GLU A 366 21.29 -1.55 1.05
N ALA A 367 22.20 -0.79 0.42
CA ALA A 367 21.99 -0.25 -0.90
C ALA A 367 23.33 -0.04 -1.60
N LYS A 368 23.39 -0.33 -2.92
CA LYS A 368 24.61 -0.22 -3.71
C LYS A 368 24.35 0.47 -5.04
N TRP A 369 25.17 1.46 -5.38
CA TRP A 369 25.21 2.09 -6.71
C TRP A 369 26.34 1.50 -7.53
N VAL A 370 26.05 1.12 -8.76
CA VAL A 370 27.04 0.62 -9.74
C VAL A 370 27.28 1.64 -10.83
N ASP A 371 26.22 2.21 -11.43
CA ASP A 371 26.37 3.25 -12.44
C ASP A 371 26.55 4.63 -11.78
N GLN A 372 27.73 5.20 -11.91
CA GLN A 372 28.09 6.53 -11.43
C GLN A 372 28.27 7.55 -12.58
N THR A 373 27.74 7.25 -13.77
CA THR A 373 27.89 8.10 -14.96
C THR A 373 27.32 9.52 -14.74
N PHE A 374 26.21 9.64 -14.00
CA PHE A 374 25.50 10.91 -13.79
C PHE A 374 25.90 11.61 -12.49
N LEU A 375 26.34 10.85 -11.51
CA LEU A 375 26.68 11.37 -10.19
C LEU A 375 27.75 10.48 -9.56
N THR A 376 28.94 11.05 -9.39
CA THR A 376 29.98 10.41 -8.60
C THR A 376 29.64 10.55 -7.12
N LEU A 377 29.35 9.46 -6.46
CA LEU A 377 29.02 9.42 -5.04
C LEU A 377 30.31 9.24 -4.23
N PRO A 378 30.43 9.91 -3.08
CA PRO A 378 31.57 9.70 -2.18
C PRO A 378 31.61 8.29 -1.58
N GLN A 379 30.45 7.60 -1.57
CA GLN A 379 30.31 6.19 -1.18
C GLN A 379 29.34 5.52 -2.16
N ASP A 380 29.73 4.36 -2.65
CA ASP A 380 28.92 3.54 -3.57
C ASP A 380 28.00 2.56 -2.84
N GLN A 381 28.15 2.45 -1.52
CA GLN A 381 27.34 1.57 -0.67
C GLN A 381 26.85 2.32 0.58
N ILE A 382 25.63 1.97 0.98
CA ILE A 382 25.04 2.40 2.26
C ILE A 382 24.66 1.15 3.05
N ASN A 383 25.03 1.15 4.33
CA ASN A 383 24.58 0.16 5.30
C ASN A 383 24.13 0.90 6.56
N ILE A 384 22.82 0.88 6.83
CA ILE A 384 22.22 1.54 7.98
C ILE A 384 21.60 0.49 8.88
N LYS A 385 21.98 0.51 10.16
CA LYS A 385 21.40 -0.34 11.20
C LYS A 385 20.80 0.54 12.28
N ASN A 386 19.54 0.27 12.63
CA ASN A 386 18.83 0.97 13.67
C ASN A 386 18.11 -0.03 14.58
N SER A 387 18.21 0.20 15.89
CA SER A 387 17.43 -0.52 16.88
C SER A 387 16.57 0.47 17.65
N ALA A 388 15.33 0.12 17.91
CA ALA A 388 14.39 0.97 18.62
C ALA A 388 13.59 0.18 19.67
N LEU A 389 13.47 0.77 20.85
CA LEU A 389 12.56 0.34 21.89
C LEU A 389 11.36 1.27 21.91
N THR A 390 10.16 0.72 21.76
CA THR A 390 8.92 1.47 21.85
C THR A 390 8.06 0.98 23.00
N LEU A 391 7.39 1.94 23.65
CA LEU A 391 6.56 1.71 24.83
C LEU A 391 5.19 2.34 24.59
N THR A 392 4.15 1.73 25.14
CA THR A 392 2.82 2.31 25.21
C THR A 392 2.23 2.13 26.60
N PHE A 393 1.46 3.12 27.02
CA PHE A 393 0.66 3.08 28.25
C PHE A 393 -0.71 3.69 27.91
N GLY A 394 -1.74 2.90 28.07
CA GLY A 394 -3.12 3.30 27.79
C GLY A 394 -4.01 3.07 29.02
N TYR A 395 -4.89 4.02 29.27
CA TYR A 395 -5.90 3.91 30.33
C TYR A 395 -7.26 4.29 29.77
N VAL A 396 -8.22 3.41 29.95
CA VAL A 396 -9.61 3.59 29.56
C VAL A 396 -10.46 3.71 30.83
N TYR A 397 -11.26 4.78 30.93
CA TYR A 397 -12.21 5.00 32.02
C TYR A 397 -13.63 5.20 31.50
N LYS A 398 -14.56 4.38 31.99
CA LYS A 398 -15.99 4.42 31.65
C LYS A 398 -16.79 4.80 32.89
N PRO A 399 -16.90 6.10 33.24
CA PRO A 399 -17.64 6.55 34.42
C PRO A 399 -19.10 6.13 34.37
N THR A 400 -19.71 6.15 33.20
CA THR A 400 -21.10 5.74 32.95
C THR A 400 -21.17 4.93 31.65
N LYS A 401 -22.35 4.36 31.35
CA LYS A 401 -22.57 3.63 30.07
C LYS A 401 -22.42 4.52 28.82
N ASN A 402 -22.59 5.83 28.97
CA ASN A 402 -22.61 6.79 27.86
C ASN A 402 -21.31 7.55 27.71
N TRP A 403 -20.33 7.39 28.61
CA TRP A 403 -19.06 8.10 28.60
C TRP A 403 -17.89 7.13 28.65
N GLN A 404 -16.94 7.35 27.75
CA GLN A 404 -15.65 6.66 27.74
C GLN A 404 -14.54 7.70 27.54
N ILE A 405 -13.58 7.71 28.43
CA ILE A 405 -12.38 8.54 28.38
C ILE A 405 -11.19 7.62 28.09
N ASN A 406 -10.48 7.89 27.03
CA ASN A 406 -9.27 7.15 26.65
C ASN A 406 -8.07 8.08 26.76
N SER A 407 -7.05 7.65 27.48
CA SER A 407 -5.74 8.33 27.56
C SER A 407 -4.66 7.37 27.12
N VAL A 408 -3.81 7.78 26.17
CA VAL A 408 -2.71 6.97 25.65
C VAL A 408 -1.46 7.82 25.59
N ILE A 409 -0.37 7.27 26.15
CA ILE A 409 0.99 7.79 25.98
C ILE A 409 1.78 6.69 25.29
N SER A 410 2.36 6.99 24.16
CA SER A 410 3.10 6.00 23.37
C SER A 410 4.31 6.64 22.71
N SER A 411 5.43 5.94 22.75
CA SER A 411 6.58 6.25 21.92
C SER A 411 6.41 5.61 20.54
N GLY A 412 6.98 6.25 19.51
CA GLY A 412 6.99 5.71 18.17
C GLY A 412 8.28 6.07 17.46
N PHE A 413 8.66 5.27 16.49
CA PHE A 413 9.82 5.55 15.66
C PHE A 413 9.50 5.26 14.20
N ARG A 414 10.29 5.85 13.32
CA ARG A 414 10.33 5.53 11.90
C ARG A 414 11.77 5.29 11.50
N SER A 415 12.06 4.10 11.00
CA SER A 415 13.34 3.81 10.38
C SER A 415 13.38 4.46 8.98
N PRO A 416 14.52 5.04 8.55
CA PRO A 416 14.69 5.45 7.16
C PRO A 416 14.44 4.29 6.21
N ASN A 417 13.72 4.55 5.14
CA ASN A 417 13.56 3.60 4.05
C ASN A 417 14.43 4.00 2.84
N LEU A 418 14.31 3.28 1.74
CA LEU A 418 15.13 3.51 0.55
C LEU A 418 14.84 4.87 -0.11
N ASP A 419 13.60 5.38 -0.07
CA ASP A 419 13.29 6.72 -0.61
C ASP A 419 13.91 7.87 0.22
N ASP A 420 14.20 7.62 1.50
CA ASP A 420 14.84 8.62 2.37
C ASP A 420 16.34 8.75 2.08
N VAL A 421 17.02 7.65 1.79
CA VAL A 421 18.50 7.60 1.76
C VAL A 421 19.08 7.22 0.40
N GLY A 422 18.37 6.47 -0.42
CA GLY A 422 18.87 5.91 -1.69
C GLY A 422 18.40 6.65 -2.93
N LYS A 423 17.55 7.66 -2.78
CA LYS A 423 16.94 8.32 -3.93
C LYS A 423 17.83 9.39 -4.56
N VAL A 424 18.14 9.21 -5.82
CA VAL A 424 18.78 10.23 -6.66
C VAL A 424 17.70 11.10 -7.32
N ARG A 425 17.89 12.42 -7.29
CA ARG A 425 17.03 13.41 -7.95
C ARG A 425 17.82 14.17 -9.00
N GLU A 426 17.34 14.16 -10.21
CA GLU A 426 17.75 15.13 -11.22
C GLU A 426 17.20 16.52 -10.85
N LYS A 427 18.01 17.55 -10.95
CA LYS A 427 17.61 18.96 -10.82
C LYS A 427 16.95 19.48 -12.10
#